data_93c336808386419d3f6e9bdfe34c1f07
#
_entry.id   93c336808386419d3f6e9bdfe34c1f07
#
_cell.length_a   1.000
_cell.length_b   1.000
_cell.length_c   1.000
_cell.angle_alpha   90.00
_cell.angle_beta   90.00
_cell.angle_gamma   90.00
#
_symmetry.space_group_name_H-M   'P 1'
#
loop_
_entity.id
_entity.type
_entity.pdbx_description
1 polymer ?
#
loop_
_entity_poly.entity_id
_entity_poly.type
_entity_poly.pdbx_seq_one_letter_code
_entity_poly.pdbx_strand_id
1 'polypeptide(L)'
;MILKGATVNFLGDSITQGVGASSLETRFTDVFAREFGLKAVNNYGISGTRIARQQHPETDNPLYDQDFCRRLSKMDPNADAVVVFGGTNDFGHGDAPLGTFADRTPDTFTGACHYLMNGLLEMYAGKPVVILTPLHRWNEGCPRGDVKTEDVAPLSTYRTILLRVAESYALPVLDLYAVSGIQPTNARNRERLAPDGVHPNDAGYALLAHRIGKFLESL
;
A
#
# COMPACT_ATOMS: atom_id res chain seq x y z
N MET A 1 7.43 5.82 -17.56
CA MET A 1 7.13 4.69 -18.49
C MET A 1 5.91 4.96 -19.37
N ILE A 2 5.74 4.21 -20.48
CA ILE A 2 4.53 4.30 -21.30
C ILE A 2 3.45 3.39 -20.66
N LEU A 3 2.34 4.00 -20.22
CA LEU A 3 1.24 3.26 -19.56
C LEU A 3 0.24 2.68 -20.56
N LYS A 4 0.01 3.35 -21.71
CA LYS A 4 -0.96 2.88 -22.71
C LYS A 4 -0.61 1.47 -23.22
N GLY A 5 -1.52 0.52 -23.03
CA GLY A 5 -1.33 -0.87 -23.43
C GLY A 5 -0.53 -1.72 -22.45
N ALA A 6 -0.05 -1.17 -21.34
CA ALA A 6 0.68 -1.91 -20.30
C ALA A 6 -0.25 -2.73 -19.40
N THR A 7 0.32 -3.76 -18.78
CA THR A 7 -0.28 -4.52 -17.66
C THR A 7 0.41 -4.12 -16.37
N VAL A 8 -0.35 -3.70 -15.36
CA VAL A 8 0.19 -3.25 -14.06
C VAL A 8 -0.38 -4.09 -12.92
N ASN A 9 0.50 -4.63 -12.08
CA ASN A 9 0.14 -5.31 -10.85
C ASN A 9 0.03 -4.30 -9.70
N PHE A 10 -1.04 -4.38 -8.90
CA PHE A 10 -1.20 -3.64 -7.65
C PHE A 10 -1.29 -4.60 -6.48
N LEU A 11 -0.25 -4.66 -5.65
CA LEU A 11 -0.24 -5.39 -4.39
C LEU A 11 -0.64 -4.46 -3.26
N GLY A 12 -1.67 -4.83 -2.48
CA GLY A 12 -2.15 -3.95 -1.43
C GLY A 12 -3.16 -4.56 -0.48
N ASP A 13 -3.77 -3.68 0.29
CA ASP A 13 -4.76 -3.97 1.32
C ASP A 13 -6.20 -3.55 0.89
N SER A 14 -7.03 -3.15 1.85
CA SER A 14 -8.41 -2.68 1.63
C SER A 14 -8.50 -1.49 0.67
N ILE A 15 -7.53 -0.57 0.69
CA ILE A 15 -7.53 0.59 -0.19
C ILE A 15 -7.30 0.14 -1.64
N THR A 16 -6.41 -0.82 -1.87
CA THR A 16 -6.19 -1.40 -3.19
C THR A 16 -7.37 -2.26 -3.63
N GLN A 17 -7.97 -3.03 -2.73
CA GLN A 17 -9.20 -3.78 -3.00
C GLN A 17 -10.35 -2.87 -3.44
N GLY A 18 -10.41 -1.63 -2.91
CA GLY A 18 -11.42 -0.64 -3.25
C GLY A 18 -12.50 -0.44 -2.19
N VAL A 19 -12.19 -0.72 -0.90
CA VAL A 19 -13.11 -0.41 0.19
C VAL A 19 -13.37 1.09 0.24
N GLY A 20 -14.66 1.49 0.31
CA GLY A 20 -15.09 2.89 0.24
C GLY A 20 -15.47 3.36 -1.16
N ALA A 21 -15.12 2.63 -2.22
CA ALA A 21 -15.63 2.88 -3.57
C ALA A 21 -17.09 2.45 -3.70
N SER A 22 -17.89 3.19 -4.48
CA SER A 22 -19.30 2.86 -4.73
C SER A 22 -19.46 1.67 -5.67
N SER A 23 -18.46 1.38 -6.50
CA SER A 23 -18.40 0.23 -7.41
C SER A 23 -16.94 -0.15 -7.72
N LEU A 24 -16.74 -1.28 -8.39
CA LEU A 24 -15.41 -1.70 -8.85
C LEU A 24 -14.82 -0.69 -9.86
N GLU A 25 -15.65 -0.10 -10.70
CA GLU A 25 -15.22 0.85 -11.73
C GLU A 25 -14.73 2.19 -11.14
N THR A 26 -15.05 2.49 -9.87
CA THR A 26 -14.67 3.73 -9.18
C THR A 26 -13.49 3.56 -8.23
N ARG A 27 -13.02 2.33 -7.96
CA ARG A 27 -11.79 2.12 -7.22
C ARG A 27 -10.57 2.61 -8.02
N PHE A 28 -9.53 3.06 -7.35
CA PHE A 28 -8.42 3.76 -8.03
C PHE A 28 -7.75 2.92 -9.11
N THR A 29 -7.66 1.60 -8.97
CA THR A 29 -7.02 0.71 -9.95
C THR A 29 -7.75 0.70 -11.28
N ASP A 30 -9.10 0.71 -11.27
CA ASP A 30 -9.92 0.68 -12.48
C ASP A 30 -10.04 2.07 -13.11
N VAL A 31 -10.12 3.13 -12.27
CA VAL A 31 -10.02 4.52 -12.75
C VAL A 31 -8.67 4.74 -13.43
N PHE A 32 -7.57 4.28 -12.82
CA PHE A 32 -6.23 4.35 -13.38
C PHE A 32 -6.13 3.61 -14.73
N ALA A 33 -6.65 2.36 -14.79
CA ALA A 33 -6.64 1.59 -16.05
C ALA A 33 -7.34 2.34 -17.18
N ARG A 34 -8.49 2.92 -16.89
CA ARG A 34 -9.29 3.67 -17.87
C ARG A 34 -8.63 4.99 -18.26
N GLU A 35 -8.13 5.76 -17.29
CA GLU A 35 -7.54 7.09 -17.52
C GLU A 35 -6.26 7.01 -18.36
N PHE A 36 -5.42 6.01 -18.10
CA PHE A 36 -4.13 5.86 -18.77
C PHE A 36 -4.13 4.80 -19.88
N GLY A 37 -5.28 4.21 -20.20
CA GLY A 37 -5.43 3.31 -21.34
C GLY A 37 -4.65 2.01 -21.22
N LEU A 38 -4.61 1.40 -20.01
CA LEU A 38 -3.91 0.15 -19.79
C LEU A 38 -4.57 -1.01 -20.53
N LYS A 39 -3.78 -2.04 -20.84
CA LYS A 39 -4.29 -3.33 -21.32
C LYS A 39 -4.98 -4.09 -20.20
N ALA A 40 -4.36 -4.12 -19.02
CA ALA A 40 -4.89 -4.80 -17.84
C ALA A 40 -4.36 -4.21 -16.54
N VAL A 41 -5.18 -4.31 -15.51
CA VAL A 41 -4.78 -4.12 -14.11
C VAL A 41 -5.05 -5.40 -13.35
N ASN A 42 -4.02 -5.94 -12.70
CA ASN A 42 -4.15 -7.05 -11.78
C ASN A 42 -4.21 -6.50 -10.35
N ASN A 43 -5.39 -6.54 -9.75
CA ASN A 43 -5.62 -6.04 -8.41
C ASN A 43 -5.46 -7.18 -7.39
N TYR A 44 -4.37 -7.15 -6.62
CA TYR A 44 -4.06 -8.08 -5.53
C TYR A 44 -4.36 -7.44 -4.16
N GLY A 45 -5.34 -6.55 -4.06
CA GLY A 45 -5.80 -5.97 -2.81
C GLY A 45 -6.58 -7.00 -1.99
N ILE A 46 -6.23 -7.16 -0.71
CA ILE A 46 -6.99 -7.95 0.26
C ILE A 46 -7.14 -7.12 1.53
N SER A 47 -8.38 -6.84 1.91
CA SER A 47 -8.71 -6.02 3.09
C SER A 47 -8.08 -6.59 4.37
N GLY A 48 -7.60 -5.70 5.23
CA GLY A 48 -7.02 -6.05 6.52
C GLY A 48 -5.61 -6.63 6.48
N THR A 49 -5.04 -6.92 5.29
CA THR A 49 -3.71 -7.52 5.20
C THR A 49 -2.59 -6.53 5.49
N ARG A 50 -1.50 -7.04 6.06
CA ARG A 50 -0.29 -6.32 6.47
C ARG A 50 0.87 -6.63 5.53
N ILE A 51 1.88 -5.78 5.52
CA ILE A 51 3.15 -6.08 4.83
C ILE A 51 3.87 -7.19 5.59
N ALA A 52 3.95 -7.05 6.92
CA ALA A 52 4.62 -7.99 7.81
C ALA A 52 3.76 -9.22 8.12
N ARG A 53 4.44 -10.35 8.33
CA ARG A 53 3.83 -11.55 8.91
C ARG A 53 3.44 -11.26 10.35
N GLN A 54 2.24 -11.69 10.74
CA GLN A 54 1.77 -11.54 12.10
C GLN A 54 2.33 -12.64 13.00
N GLN A 55 2.55 -12.30 14.29
CA GLN A 55 3.01 -13.26 15.31
C GLN A 55 1.89 -14.21 15.73
N HIS A 56 0.66 -13.71 15.77
CA HIS A 56 -0.53 -14.49 16.11
C HIS A 56 -1.45 -14.57 14.90
N PRO A 57 -1.81 -15.80 14.45
CA PRO A 57 -2.75 -15.99 13.37
C PRO A 57 -4.11 -15.39 13.70
N GLU A 58 -4.73 -14.78 12.70
CA GLU A 58 -6.08 -14.23 12.82
C GLU A 58 -7.12 -15.36 12.78
N THR A 59 -7.88 -15.51 13.88
CA THR A 59 -8.85 -16.60 14.01
C THR A 59 -10.18 -16.32 13.31
N ASP A 60 -10.60 -15.06 13.33
CA ASP A 60 -11.91 -14.65 12.82
C ASP A 60 -11.92 -14.46 11.30
N ASN A 61 -10.81 -14.04 10.74
CA ASN A 61 -10.67 -13.87 9.29
C ASN A 61 -9.26 -14.28 8.80
N PRO A 62 -9.06 -15.56 8.42
CA PRO A 62 -7.77 -16.05 7.93
C PRO A 62 -7.21 -15.33 6.70
N LEU A 63 -8.04 -14.55 5.97
CA LEU A 63 -7.57 -13.73 4.86
C LEU A 63 -6.62 -12.63 5.34
N TYR A 64 -6.74 -12.17 6.58
CA TYR A 64 -5.85 -11.17 7.14
C TYR A 64 -4.41 -11.66 7.27
N ASP A 65 -4.19 -12.98 7.34
CA ASP A 65 -2.87 -13.62 7.37
C ASP A 65 -2.23 -13.79 5.98
N GLN A 66 -2.91 -13.33 4.93
CA GLN A 66 -2.33 -13.25 3.60
C GLN A 66 -1.46 -11.98 3.49
N ASP A 67 -0.37 -11.92 4.28
CA ASP A 67 0.56 -10.81 4.24
C ASP A 67 1.14 -10.58 2.83
N PHE A 68 1.72 -9.39 2.59
CA PHE A 68 2.22 -9.03 1.27
C PHE A 68 3.38 -9.93 0.83
N CYS A 69 4.26 -10.30 1.77
CA CYS A 69 5.39 -11.18 1.50
C CYS A 69 4.94 -12.56 1.00
N ARG A 70 3.88 -13.12 1.62
CA ARG A 70 3.28 -14.40 1.21
C ARG A 70 2.64 -14.34 -0.17
N ARG A 71 2.10 -13.17 -0.57
CA ARG A 71 1.40 -13.00 -1.85
C ARG A 71 2.32 -12.65 -3.02
N LEU A 72 3.58 -12.32 -2.77
CA LEU A 72 4.55 -11.99 -3.81
C LEU A 72 4.56 -13.02 -4.95
N SER A 73 4.68 -14.30 -4.62
CA SER A 73 4.74 -15.39 -5.59
C SER A 73 3.43 -15.66 -6.34
N LYS A 74 2.32 -15.03 -5.95
CA LYS A 74 1.00 -15.19 -6.59
C LYS A 74 0.73 -14.13 -7.65
N MET A 75 1.59 -13.13 -7.78
CA MET A 75 1.43 -12.08 -8.76
C MET A 75 1.88 -12.54 -10.15
N ASP A 76 1.27 -11.96 -11.19
CA ASP A 76 1.68 -12.21 -12.58
C ASP A 76 3.13 -11.71 -12.81
N PRO A 77 4.10 -12.59 -13.08
CA PRO A 77 5.48 -12.20 -13.31
C PRO A 77 5.69 -11.47 -14.63
N ASN A 78 4.69 -11.50 -15.54
CA ASN A 78 4.79 -10.88 -16.86
C ASN A 78 4.28 -9.44 -16.90
N ALA A 79 3.72 -8.93 -15.80
CA ALA A 79 3.29 -7.53 -15.74
C ALA A 79 4.43 -6.57 -16.13
N ASP A 80 4.08 -5.45 -16.74
CA ASP A 80 5.04 -4.43 -17.20
C ASP A 80 5.51 -3.51 -16.07
N ALA A 81 4.73 -3.39 -14.99
CA ALA A 81 5.08 -2.66 -13.78
C ALA A 81 4.37 -3.22 -12.55
N VAL A 82 4.92 -2.92 -11.38
CA VAL A 82 4.33 -3.29 -10.08
C VAL A 82 4.24 -2.07 -9.18
N VAL A 83 3.11 -1.93 -8.52
CA VAL A 83 2.84 -0.90 -7.50
C VAL A 83 2.47 -1.58 -6.20
N VAL A 84 3.15 -1.24 -5.12
CA VAL A 84 2.87 -1.74 -3.76
C VAL A 84 2.29 -0.62 -2.92
N PHE A 85 1.15 -0.85 -2.30
CA PHE A 85 0.46 0.12 -1.47
C PHE A 85 0.02 -0.51 -0.14
N GLY A 86 0.70 -0.21 0.95
CA GLY A 86 0.43 -0.80 2.26
C GLY A 86 1.09 -0.09 3.43
N GLY A 87 1.01 -0.71 4.61
CA GLY A 87 1.57 -0.21 5.86
C GLY A 87 0.53 0.40 6.81
N THR A 88 -0.67 0.75 6.32
CA THR A 88 -1.74 1.29 7.18
C THR A 88 -2.26 0.26 8.18
N ASN A 89 -2.32 -1.02 7.81
CA ASN A 89 -2.77 -2.10 8.69
C ASN A 89 -1.68 -2.59 9.64
N ASP A 90 -0.41 -2.54 9.23
CA ASP A 90 0.73 -2.76 10.12
C ASP A 90 0.71 -1.76 11.28
N PHE A 91 0.42 -0.48 10.98
CA PHE A 91 0.18 0.54 11.99
C PHE A 91 -1.11 0.27 12.78
N GLY A 92 -2.25 0.02 12.11
CA GLY A 92 -3.57 -0.02 12.74
C GLY A 92 -3.75 -1.17 13.71
N HIS A 93 -3.49 -2.38 13.25
CA HIS A 93 -3.79 -3.60 14.01
C HIS A 93 -2.76 -4.73 13.81
N GLY A 94 -1.63 -4.46 13.14
CA GLY A 94 -0.56 -5.44 13.03
C GLY A 94 0.16 -5.67 14.36
N ASP A 95 0.50 -6.92 14.67
CA ASP A 95 1.21 -7.34 15.87
C ASP A 95 2.70 -7.61 15.65
N ALA A 96 3.17 -7.56 14.40
CA ALA A 96 4.58 -7.66 14.09
C ALA A 96 5.37 -6.47 14.68
N PRO A 97 6.50 -6.69 15.36
CA PRO A 97 7.32 -5.60 15.87
C PRO A 97 7.91 -4.77 14.72
N LEU A 98 8.29 -3.52 14.99
CA LEU A 98 8.92 -2.67 13.97
C LEU A 98 10.23 -3.26 13.44
N GLY A 99 10.98 -3.91 14.30
CA GLY A 99 12.27 -4.49 13.95
C GLY A 99 13.38 -3.47 13.76
N THR A 100 14.51 -3.95 13.24
CA THR A 100 15.70 -3.16 12.96
C THR A 100 16.01 -3.13 11.46
N PHE A 101 16.86 -2.20 11.04
CA PHE A 101 17.27 -2.11 9.63
C PHE A 101 18.10 -3.30 9.15
N ALA A 102 18.60 -4.15 10.07
CA ALA A 102 19.33 -5.37 9.76
C ALA A 102 18.43 -6.58 9.48
N ASP A 103 17.14 -6.52 9.86
CA ASP A 103 16.21 -7.64 9.69
C ASP A 103 15.92 -7.90 8.20
N ARG A 104 15.77 -9.18 7.85
CA ARG A 104 15.56 -9.62 6.46
C ARG A 104 14.46 -10.67 6.31
N THR A 105 13.74 -10.98 7.39
CA THR A 105 12.61 -11.93 7.38
C THR A 105 11.28 -11.20 7.51
N PRO A 106 10.16 -11.80 7.10
CA PRO A 106 8.85 -11.14 7.18
C PRO A 106 8.31 -10.92 8.60
N ASP A 107 9.03 -11.32 9.65
CA ASP A 107 8.52 -11.40 11.03
C ASP A 107 8.58 -10.05 11.79
N THR A 108 9.19 -9.03 11.19
CA THR A 108 9.17 -7.64 11.65
C THR A 108 8.76 -6.72 10.49
N PHE A 109 8.23 -5.54 10.77
CA PHE A 109 7.81 -4.61 9.71
C PHE A 109 8.98 -4.21 8.80
N THR A 110 10.12 -3.86 9.40
CA THR A 110 11.32 -3.48 8.64
C THR A 110 11.87 -4.66 7.83
N GLY A 111 11.93 -5.85 8.44
CA GLY A 111 12.37 -7.07 7.76
C GLY A 111 11.45 -7.46 6.61
N ALA A 112 10.14 -7.34 6.80
CA ALA A 112 9.15 -7.60 5.77
C ALA A 112 9.27 -6.62 4.58
N CYS A 113 9.51 -5.34 4.85
CA CYS A 113 9.79 -4.36 3.79
C CYS A 113 11.03 -4.76 2.98
N HIS A 114 12.14 -5.17 3.64
CA HIS A 114 13.34 -5.66 2.96
C HIS A 114 13.06 -6.92 2.16
N TYR A 115 12.38 -7.91 2.75
CA TYR A 115 12.04 -9.17 2.10
C TYR A 115 11.22 -8.95 0.84
N LEU A 116 10.16 -8.13 0.96
CA LEU A 116 9.25 -7.83 -0.14
C LEU A 116 9.96 -7.09 -1.27
N MET A 117 10.70 -6.03 -0.96
CA MET A 117 11.36 -5.20 -1.98
C MET A 117 12.47 -5.97 -2.71
N ASN A 118 13.25 -6.80 -2.00
CA ASN A 118 14.22 -7.68 -2.64
C ASN A 118 13.55 -8.67 -3.59
N GLY A 119 12.50 -9.36 -3.13
CA GLY A 119 11.79 -10.33 -3.95
C GLY A 119 11.10 -9.70 -5.17
N LEU A 120 10.62 -8.46 -5.04
CA LEU A 120 10.07 -7.71 -6.19
C LEU A 120 11.14 -7.39 -7.23
N LEU A 121 12.33 -6.96 -6.81
CA LEU A 121 13.45 -6.70 -7.73
C LEU A 121 13.91 -7.97 -8.45
N GLU A 122 13.91 -9.12 -7.77
CA GLU A 122 14.22 -10.40 -8.39
C GLU A 122 13.16 -10.82 -9.42
N MET A 123 11.87 -10.73 -9.06
CA MET A 123 10.76 -11.15 -9.92
C MET A 123 10.55 -10.22 -11.13
N TYR A 124 10.76 -8.92 -10.95
CA TYR A 124 10.49 -7.89 -11.96
C TYR A 124 11.77 -7.17 -12.40
N ALA A 125 12.88 -7.90 -12.50
CA ALA A 125 14.17 -7.34 -12.90
C ALA A 125 14.05 -6.50 -14.20
N GLY A 126 14.51 -5.24 -14.13
CA GLY A 126 14.44 -4.30 -15.25
C GLY A 126 13.06 -3.68 -15.53
N LYS A 127 12.05 -3.99 -14.73
CA LYS A 127 10.72 -3.37 -14.81
C LYS A 127 10.50 -2.37 -13.68
N PRO A 128 9.66 -1.35 -13.85
CA PRO A 128 9.31 -0.42 -12.77
C PRO A 128 8.62 -1.13 -11.59
N VAL A 129 9.21 -1.00 -10.41
CA VAL A 129 8.61 -1.38 -9.13
C VAL A 129 8.49 -0.10 -8.31
N VAL A 130 7.27 0.27 -7.95
CA VAL A 130 6.95 1.52 -7.24
C VAL A 130 6.36 1.22 -5.88
N ILE A 131 6.86 1.90 -4.86
CA ILE A 131 6.32 1.83 -3.51
C ILE A 131 5.47 3.07 -3.25
N LEU A 132 4.26 2.88 -2.74
CA LEU A 132 3.40 3.96 -2.23
C LEU A 132 3.43 3.95 -0.72
N THR A 133 3.66 5.12 -0.11
CA THR A 133 3.51 5.25 1.34
C THR A 133 2.03 5.25 1.74
N PRO A 134 1.67 4.85 2.98
CA PRO A 134 0.29 4.93 3.44
C PRO A 134 -0.25 6.36 3.36
N LEU A 135 -1.56 6.50 3.22
CA LEU A 135 -2.26 7.78 3.33
C LEU A 135 -2.30 8.24 4.79
N HIS A 136 -2.54 9.53 4.98
CA HIS A 136 -3.00 10.02 6.28
C HIS A 136 -4.30 9.34 6.70
N ARG A 137 -4.50 9.19 8.01
CA ARG A 137 -5.73 8.66 8.60
C ARG A 137 -6.06 9.39 9.91
N TRP A 138 -7.33 9.27 10.33
CA TRP A 138 -7.87 10.06 11.44
C TRP A 138 -7.11 9.90 12.77
N ASN A 139 -6.53 8.72 13.04
CA ASN A 139 -5.85 8.37 14.29
C ASN A 139 -4.33 8.14 14.13
N GLU A 140 -3.74 8.64 13.08
CA GLU A 140 -2.35 8.37 12.68
C GLU A 140 -1.28 8.71 13.74
N GLY A 141 -1.59 9.60 14.67
CA GLY A 141 -0.70 9.97 15.78
C GLY A 141 -0.77 9.02 16.97
N CYS A 142 -1.75 8.11 17.02
CA CYS A 142 -1.92 7.18 18.13
C CYS A 142 -0.87 6.06 18.06
N PRO A 143 0.04 5.89 19.04
CA PRO A 143 1.07 4.84 18.97
C PRO A 143 0.50 3.41 19.08
N ARG A 144 -0.77 3.28 19.49
CA ARG A 144 -1.51 2.00 19.56
C ARG A 144 -2.30 1.69 18.29
N GLY A 145 -2.22 2.53 17.27
CA GLY A 145 -3.03 2.33 16.07
C GLY A 145 -4.52 2.29 16.37
N ASP A 146 -5.21 1.26 15.90
CA ASP A 146 -6.66 1.07 16.12
C ASP A 146 -6.95 0.25 17.37
N VAL A 147 -6.19 -0.83 17.60
CA VAL A 147 -6.55 -1.87 18.60
C VAL A 147 -5.35 -2.46 19.34
N LYS A 148 -4.15 -1.97 19.17
CA LYS A 148 -2.96 -2.52 19.83
C LYS A 148 -3.03 -2.29 21.35
N THR A 149 -2.58 -3.27 22.10
CA THR A 149 -2.58 -3.22 23.58
C THR A 149 -1.45 -2.35 24.12
N GLU A 150 -0.35 -2.23 23.37
CA GLU A 150 0.85 -1.50 23.76
C GLU A 150 1.16 -0.36 22.79
N ASP A 151 1.90 0.63 23.27
CA ASP A 151 2.41 1.72 22.44
C ASP A 151 3.53 1.18 21.54
N VAL A 152 3.38 1.28 20.23
CA VAL A 152 4.40 0.87 19.25
C VAL A 152 4.98 2.10 18.57
N ALA A 153 4.22 2.77 17.70
CA ALA A 153 4.67 3.97 17.01
C ALA A 153 3.51 4.62 16.22
N PRO A 154 3.58 5.92 15.94
CA PRO A 154 2.65 6.59 15.02
C PRO A 154 2.88 6.14 13.58
N LEU A 155 1.88 6.35 12.71
CA LEU A 155 1.93 5.98 11.28
C LEU A 155 3.13 6.56 10.54
N SER A 156 3.57 7.76 10.92
CA SER A 156 4.75 8.42 10.35
C SER A 156 6.04 7.60 10.51
N THR A 157 6.15 6.77 11.54
CA THR A 157 7.28 5.85 11.73
C THR A 157 7.27 4.75 10.66
N TYR A 158 6.12 4.14 10.40
CA TYR A 158 5.95 3.13 9.34
C TYR A 158 6.28 3.71 7.96
N ARG A 159 5.78 4.93 7.67
CA ARG A 159 6.17 5.67 6.46
C ARG A 159 7.68 5.84 6.36
N THR A 160 8.33 6.28 7.43
CA THR A 160 9.78 6.52 7.43
C THR A 160 10.57 5.24 7.15
N ILE A 161 10.14 4.09 7.71
CA ILE A 161 10.75 2.79 7.45
C ILE A 161 10.61 2.43 5.97
N LEU A 162 9.40 2.55 5.39
CA LEU A 162 9.16 2.28 3.97
C LEU A 162 10.07 3.10 3.07
N LEU A 163 10.20 4.42 3.33
CA LEU A 163 11.06 5.32 2.56
C LEU A 163 12.53 4.88 2.62
N ARG A 164 13.05 4.62 3.82
CA ARG A 164 14.46 4.21 4.01
C ARG A 164 14.78 2.87 3.40
N VAL A 165 13.86 1.90 3.51
CA VAL A 165 14.06 0.58 2.90
C VAL A 165 14.02 0.70 1.38
N ALA A 166 13.04 1.40 0.80
CA ALA A 166 12.95 1.60 -0.65
C ALA A 166 14.20 2.30 -1.22
N GLU A 167 14.70 3.32 -0.52
CA GLU A 167 15.95 4.01 -0.88
C GLU A 167 17.15 3.03 -0.96
N SER A 168 17.26 2.08 -0.02
CA SER A 168 18.35 1.10 -0.02
C SER A 168 18.31 0.09 -1.16
N TYR A 169 17.15 -0.03 -1.83
CA TYR A 169 16.94 -0.85 -3.03
C TYR A 169 16.84 -0.03 -4.32
N ALA A 170 17.11 1.28 -4.27
CA ALA A 170 16.95 2.20 -5.40
C ALA A 170 15.54 2.14 -6.03
N LEU A 171 14.50 1.89 -5.25
CA LEU A 171 13.13 1.84 -5.71
C LEU A 171 12.49 3.22 -5.66
N PRO A 172 11.79 3.65 -6.74
CA PRO A 172 11.03 4.88 -6.73
C PRO A 172 9.87 4.81 -5.73
N VAL A 173 9.66 5.90 -5.00
CA VAL A 173 8.57 6.03 -4.03
C VAL A 173 7.68 7.21 -4.38
N LEU A 174 6.38 6.97 -4.52
CA LEU A 174 5.39 8.04 -4.45
C LEU A 174 4.93 8.18 -2.99
N ASP A 175 5.41 9.23 -2.35
CA ASP A 175 5.09 9.51 -0.95
C ASP A 175 3.68 10.12 -0.81
N LEU A 176 2.66 9.25 -0.86
CA LEU A 176 1.26 9.66 -0.75
C LEU A 176 0.92 10.30 0.60
N TYR A 177 1.65 9.95 1.67
CA TYR A 177 1.53 10.65 2.95
C TYR A 177 1.78 12.15 2.80
N ALA A 178 2.79 12.54 2.02
CA ALA A 178 3.15 13.93 1.82
C ALA A 178 2.31 14.63 0.74
N VAL A 179 1.89 13.90 -0.33
CA VAL A 179 1.37 14.56 -1.54
C VAL A 179 -0.03 14.10 -1.97
N SER A 180 -0.69 13.18 -1.24
CA SER A 180 -2.01 12.69 -1.68
C SER A 180 -3.09 13.75 -1.73
N GLY A 181 -3.04 14.76 -0.85
CA GLY A 181 -4.11 15.73 -0.65
C GLY A 181 -5.30 15.15 0.13
N ILE A 182 -5.18 13.92 0.65
CA ILE A 182 -6.18 13.27 1.51
C ILE A 182 -5.70 13.40 2.96
N GLN A 183 -6.42 14.18 3.78
CA GLN A 183 -6.08 14.48 5.16
C GLN A 183 -7.30 14.38 6.07
N PRO A 184 -7.62 13.17 6.57
CA PRO A 184 -8.86 12.91 7.31
C PRO A 184 -8.96 13.60 8.69
N THR A 185 -7.89 14.15 9.22
CA THR A 185 -7.96 14.98 10.44
C THR A 185 -8.61 16.34 10.18
N ASN A 186 -8.63 16.80 8.91
CA ASN A 186 -9.42 17.94 8.50
C ASN A 186 -10.86 17.47 8.15
N ALA A 187 -11.87 17.97 8.87
CA ALA A 187 -13.24 17.48 8.76
C ALA A 187 -13.82 17.60 7.34
N ARG A 188 -13.59 18.71 6.63
CA ARG A 188 -14.09 18.90 5.25
C ARG A 188 -13.38 18.01 4.24
N ASN A 189 -12.08 17.82 4.41
CA ASN A 189 -11.30 16.94 3.55
C ASN A 189 -11.72 15.48 3.75
N ARG A 190 -11.92 15.06 5.02
CA ARG A 190 -12.43 13.74 5.38
C ARG A 190 -13.80 13.47 4.74
N GLU A 191 -14.78 14.35 4.96
CA GLU A 191 -16.12 14.21 4.39
C GLU A 191 -16.08 14.04 2.86
N ARG A 192 -15.22 14.81 2.20
CA ARG A 192 -15.13 14.83 0.74
C ARG A 192 -14.35 13.65 0.14
N LEU A 193 -13.31 13.14 0.79
CA LEU A 193 -12.34 12.23 0.18
C LEU A 193 -12.17 10.89 0.89
N ALA A 194 -12.39 10.81 2.22
CA ALA A 194 -12.23 9.58 3.01
C ALA A 194 -13.15 9.62 4.25
N PRO A 195 -14.48 9.43 4.06
CA PRO A 195 -15.50 9.71 5.09
C PRO A 195 -15.32 8.92 6.39
N ASP A 196 -14.85 7.68 6.33
CA ASP A 196 -14.59 6.86 7.51
C ASP A 196 -13.24 7.20 8.19
N GLY A 197 -12.46 8.09 7.57
CA GLY A 197 -11.15 8.52 8.07
C GLY A 197 -9.98 7.63 7.69
N VAL A 198 -10.21 6.58 6.90
CA VAL A 198 -9.19 5.61 6.43
C VAL A 198 -9.29 5.35 4.93
N HIS A 199 -10.49 4.99 4.43
CA HIS A 199 -10.70 4.57 3.07
C HIS A 199 -11.19 5.73 2.19
N PRO A 200 -10.55 5.97 1.05
CA PRO A 200 -11.04 6.93 0.08
C PRO A 200 -12.41 6.53 -0.46
N ASN A 201 -13.27 7.53 -0.72
CA ASN A 201 -14.45 7.37 -1.55
C ASN A 201 -14.10 7.55 -3.04
N ASP A 202 -15.08 7.54 -3.93
CA ASP A 202 -14.88 7.68 -5.38
C ASP A 202 -14.04 8.91 -5.76
N ALA A 203 -14.26 10.05 -5.09
CA ALA A 203 -13.50 11.27 -5.35
C ALA A 203 -12.03 11.13 -4.88
N GLY A 204 -11.81 10.51 -3.72
CA GLY A 204 -10.47 10.20 -3.22
C GLY A 204 -9.75 9.20 -4.12
N TYR A 205 -10.44 8.18 -4.59
CA TYR A 205 -9.87 7.19 -5.52
C TYR A 205 -9.52 7.77 -6.89
N ALA A 206 -10.35 8.65 -7.44
CA ALA A 206 -10.01 9.34 -8.69
C ALA A 206 -8.75 10.20 -8.53
N LEU A 207 -8.62 10.89 -7.40
CA LEU A 207 -7.40 11.68 -7.08
C LEU A 207 -6.16 10.79 -7.00
N LEU A 208 -6.25 9.63 -6.33
CA LEU A 208 -5.14 8.68 -6.24
C LEU A 208 -4.76 8.10 -7.59
N ALA A 209 -5.73 7.67 -8.39
CA ALA A 209 -5.52 7.13 -9.73
C ALA A 209 -4.70 8.09 -10.60
N HIS A 210 -5.12 9.36 -10.63
CA HIS A 210 -4.43 10.40 -11.37
C HIS A 210 -2.98 10.61 -10.89
N ARG A 211 -2.75 10.72 -9.57
CA ARG A 211 -1.41 10.94 -9.00
C ARG A 211 -0.47 9.78 -9.27
N ILE A 212 -0.96 8.55 -9.07
CA ILE A 212 -0.18 7.33 -9.32
C ILE A 212 0.19 7.24 -10.80
N GLY A 213 -0.75 7.51 -11.71
CA GLY A 213 -0.49 7.47 -13.13
C GLY A 213 0.52 8.51 -13.57
N LYS A 214 0.39 9.76 -13.12
CA LYS A 214 1.37 10.80 -13.43
C LYS A 214 2.76 10.49 -12.89
N PHE A 215 2.85 9.89 -11.72
CA PHE A 215 4.13 9.44 -11.19
C PHE A 215 4.76 8.33 -12.04
N LEU A 216 3.98 7.32 -12.43
CA LEU A 216 4.47 6.23 -13.30
C LEU A 216 4.89 6.75 -14.69
N GLU A 217 4.18 7.72 -15.28
CA GLU A 217 4.58 8.35 -16.54
C GLU A 217 5.92 9.08 -16.43
N SER A 218 6.29 9.57 -15.24
CA SER A 218 7.55 10.31 -15.02
C SER A 218 8.78 9.40 -14.88
N LEU A 219 8.58 8.09 -14.70
CA LEU A 219 9.64 7.07 -14.67
C LEU A 219 9.98 6.60 -16.09
#